data_28cbc9991692828257add5170f4836ab
#
_entry.id   28cbc9991692828257add5170f4836ab
#
_cell.length_a   1.000
_cell.length_b   1.000
_cell.length_c   1.000
_cell.angle_alpha   90.00
_cell.angle_beta   90.00
_cell.angle_gamma   90.00
#
_symmetry.space_group_name_H-M   'P 1'
#
loop_
_entity.id
_entity.type
_entity.pdbx_description
1 polymer ?
#
loop_
_entity_poly.entity_id
_entity_poly.type
_entity_poly.pdbx_seq_one_letter_code
_entity_poly.pdbx_strand_id
1 'polypeptide(L)'
;MQDYCEAIFQQVALQKGSRQNQLGVKSTLQMRRRSIATMPLFALIEYAHALRIPDDVFECNSIKEIQRVGTELVLLQNDLISYRKEKALGESHNIISIYQQEGYTIQEAFNKVERSLSTCYRDWYLGLAQLPSWGEEIDSQVQLYIDGVQNAALANIHWRSVITLRTSSHP
;
A
#
# COMPACT_ATOMS: atom_id res chain seq x y z
N MET A 1 -9.42 9.87 8.82
CA MET A 1 -8.69 9.64 10.09
C MET A 1 -9.32 8.54 10.93
N GLN A 2 -10.64 8.59 11.16
CA GLN A 2 -11.35 7.61 12.01
C GLN A 2 -11.19 6.16 11.50
N ASP A 3 -11.40 5.92 10.20
CA ASP A 3 -11.21 4.61 9.54
C ASP A 3 -9.81 4.01 9.72
N TYR A 4 -8.78 4.84 9.70
CA TYR A 4 -7.40 4.42 9.93
C TYR A 4 -7.20 3.91 11.37
N CYS A 5 -7.67 4.68 12.35
CA CYS A 5 -7.57 4.30 13.76
C CYS A 5 -8.31 2.99 14.04
N GLU A 6 -9.52 2.82 13.51
CA GLU A 6 -10.29 1.60 13.64
C GLU A 6 -9.57 0.39 13.03
N ALA A 7 -8.96 0.55 11.84
CA ALA A 7 -8.21 -0.50 11.18
C ALA A 7 -6.96 -0.91 11.99
N ILE A 8 -6.26 0.03 12.60
CA ILE A 8 -5.13 -0.25 13.51
C ILE A 8 -5.59 -1.02 14.73
N PHE A 9 -6.70 -0.62 15.38
CA PHE A 9 -7.25 -1.36 16.51
C PHE A 9 -7.64 -2.79 16.14
N GLN A 10 -8.27 -2.99 14.98
CA GLN A 10 -8.59 -4.33 14.47
C GLN A 10 -7.32 -5.16 14.23
N GLN A 11 -6.30 -4.58 13.62
CA GLN A 11 -5.02 -5.25 13.40
C GLN A 11 -4.37 -5.70 14.71
N VAL A 12 -4.30 -4.81 15.71
CA VAL A 12 -3.75 -5.13 17.04
C VAL A 12 -4.57 -6.19 17.76
N ALA A 13 -5.89 -6.16 17.66
CA ALA A 13 -6.77 -7.18 18.25
C ALA A 13 -6.53 -8.56 17.64
N LEU A 14 -6.33 -8.64 16.32
CA LEU A 14 -6.00 -9.89 15.61
C LEU A 14 -4.61 -10.42 15.99
N GLN A 15 -3.64 -9.55 16.27
CA GLN A 15 -2.31 -9.96 16.76
C GLN A 15 -2.37 -10.62 18.14
N LYS A 16 -3.25 -10.15 19.01
CA LYS A 16 -3.40 -10.65 20.38
C LYS A 16 -4.34 -11.86 20.50
N GLY A 17 -5.16 -12.10 19.46
CA GLY A 17 -6.13 -13.19 19.44
C GLY A 17 -5.51 -14.53 19.06
N SER A 18 -6.04 -15.62 19.60
CA SER A 18 -5.64 -16.98 19.27
C SER A 18 -5.80 -17.27 17.77
N ARG A 19 -5.01 -18.24 17.25
CA ARG A 19 -4.98 -18.71 15.84
C ARG A 19 -6.33 -18.94 15.14
N GLN A 20 -7.44 -18.97 15.86
CA GLN A 20 -8.79 -19.23 15.36
C GLN A 20 -9.42 -18.10 14.52
N ASN A 21 -8.87 -16.87 14.56
CA ASN A 21 -9.40 -15.70 13.84
C ASN A 21 -8.47 -15.23 12.71
N GLN A 22 -7.76 -16.14 12.06
CA GLN A 22 -6.90 -15.76 10.93
C GLN A 22 -7.74 -15.38 9.71
N LEU A 23 -7.58 -14.14 9.26
CA LEU A 23 -8.20 -13.64 8.04
C LEU A 23 -7.49 -14.27 6.83
N GLY A 24 -8.26 -14.73 5.83
CA GLY A 24 -7.70 -15.11 4.54
C GLY A 24 -7.11 -13.90 3.81
N VAL A 25 -6.35 -14.17 2.74
CA VAL A 25 -5.62 -13.16 1.94
C VAL A 25 -6.48 -11.95 1.58
N LYS A 26 -7.69 -12.15 1.04
CA LYS A 26 -8.58 -11.06 0.62
C LYS A 26 -8.95 -10.12 1.76
N SER A 27 -9.36 -10.69 2.89
CA SER A 27 -9.77 -9.91 4.07
C SER A 27 -8.57 -9.18 4.70
N THR A 28 -7.40 -9.82 4.72
CA THR A 28 -6.17 -9.18 5.20
C THR A 28 -5.76 -8.01 4.32
N LEU A 29 -5.78 -8.16 3.00
CA LEU A 29 -5.49 -7.04 2.09
C LEU A 29 -6.45 -5.88 2.31
N GLN A 30 -7.75 -6.17 2.46
CA GLN A 30 -8.76 -5.14 2.71
C GLN A 30 -8.51 -4.38 4.02
N MET A 31 -8.20 -5.08 5.09
CA MET A 31 -7.85 -4.48 6.37
C MET A 31 -6.56 -3.67 6.28
N ARG A 32 -5.53 -4.22 5.67
CA ARG A 32 -4.21 -3.59 5.59
C ARG A 32 -4.18 -2.35 4.70
N ARG A 33 -4.98 -2.28 3.64
CA ARG A 33 -5.16 -1.05 2.86
C ARG A 33 -5.59 0.13 3.72
N ARG A 34 -6.39 -0.14 4.77
CA ARG A 34 -6.87 0.90 5.71
C ARG A 34 -5.83 1.22 6.79
N SER A 35 -4.98 0.28 7.18
CA SER A 35 -4.03 0.40 8.30
C SER A 35 -2.61 0.79 7.91
N ILE A 36 -2.24 0.77 6.62
CA ILE A 36 -0.87 1.03 6.16
C ILE A 36 -0.49 2.53 6.14
N ALA A 37 -1.36 3.41 6.57
CA ALA A 37 -1.13 4.86 6.67
C ALA A 37 -0.88 5.60 5.34
N THR A 38 -1.23 5.02 4.19
CA THR A 38 -1.06 5.71 2.91
C THR A 38 -2.04 6.86 2.72
N MET A 39 -3.29 6.75 3.22
CA MET A 39 -4.25 7.86 3.12
C MET A 39 -3.80 9.11 3.87
N PRO A 40 -3.31 9.05 5.12
CA PRO A 40 -2.67 10.20 5.76
C PRO A 40 -1.46 10.74 4.98
N LEU A 41 -0.67 9.87 4.36
CA LEU A 41 0.46 10.28 3.53
C LEU A 41 0.00 11.04 2.27
N PHE A 42 -1.09 10.59 1.63
CA PHE A 42 -1.67 11.27 0.46
C PHE A 42 -2.22 12.66 0.83
N ALA A 43 -2.85 12.81 2.00
CA ALA A 43 -3.24 14.13 2.51
C ALA A 43 -2.03 15.05 2.78
N LEU A 44 -0.88 14.49 3.18
CA LEU A 44 0.35 15.26 3.33
C LEU A 44 0.91 15.72 1.97
N ILE A 45 0.69 15.00 0.89
CA ILE A 45 1.06 15.45 -0.47
C ILE A 45 0.26 16.72 -0.82
N GLU A 46 -1.05 16.72 -0.59
CA GLU A 46 -1.88 17.90 -0.81
C GLU A 46 -1.40 19.09 0.00
N TYR A 47 -1.11 18.89 1.28
CA TYR A 47 -0.61 19.92 2.16
C TYR A 47 0.77 20.44 1.73
N ALA A 48 1.71 19.55 1.42
CA ALA A 48 3.09 19.92 1.07
C ALA A 48 3.19 20.73 -0.22
N HIS A 49 2.33 20.44 -1.18
CA HIS A 49 2.25 21.15 -2.46
C HIS A 49 1.21 22.27 -2.47
N ALA A 50 0.55 22.55 -1.32
CA ALA A 50 -0.52 23.53 -1.20
C ALA A 50 -1.62 23.36 -2.26
N LEU A 51 -1.95 22.10 -2.60
CA LEU A 51 -2.95 21.78 -3.60
C LEU A 51 -4.35 22.18 -3.11
N ARG A 52 -5.18 22.62 -4.04
CA ARG A 52 -6.57 23.00 -3.81
C ARG A 52 -7.47 22.23 -4.79
N ILE A 53 -7.37 20.93 -4.74
CA ILE A 53 -8.16 20.03 -5.57
C ILE A 53 -9.56 19.93 -4.96
N PRO A 54 -10.63 20.19 -5.71
CA PRO A 54 -12.01 20.06 -5.21
C PRO A 54 -12.34 18.63 -4.75
N ASP A 55 -13.19 18.51 -3.75
CA ASP A 55 -13.56 17.19 -3.17
C ASP A 55 -14.21 16.25 -4.19
N ASP A 56 -14.96 16.77 -5.15
CA ASP A 56 -15.62 16.00 -6.21
C ASP A 56 -14.62 15.33 -7.16
N VAL A 57 -13.41 15.89 -7.32
CA VAL A 57 -12.31 15.26 -8.06
C VAL A 57 -11.88 13.97 -7.37
N PHE A 58 -11.79 13.97 -6.03
CA PHE A 58 -11.45 12.77 -5.26
C PHE A 58 -12.57 11.71 -5.28
N GLU A 59 -13.80 12.11 -5.60
CA GLU A 59 -14.91 11.17 -5.81
C GLU A 59 -14.85 10.47 -7.18
N CYS A 60 -14.01 10.94 -8.12
CA CYS A 60 -13.81 10.32 -9.42
C CYS A 60 -13.23 8.90 -9.29
N ASN A 61 -13.81 7.97 -10.04
CA ASN A 61 -13.39 6.56 -10.00
C ASN A 61 -11.92 6.37 -10.36
N SER A 62 -11.39 7.14 -11.33
CA SER A 62 -9.99 7.04 -11.75
C SER A 62 -9.04 7.48 -10.63
N ILE A 63 -9.36 8.55 -9.89
CA ILE A 63 -8.56 9.01 -8.75
C ILE A 63 -8.63 7.99 -7.61
N LYS A 64 -9.82 7.49 -7.28
CA LYS A 64 -9.98 6.42 -6.27
C LYS A 64 -9.18 5.18 -6.62
N GLU A 65 -9.16 4.81 -7.89
CA GLU A 65 -8.38 3.66 -8.36
C GLU A 65 -6.88 3.91 -8.26
N ILE A 66 -6.39 5.09 -8.64
CA ILE A 66 -5.00 5.49 -8.47
C ILE A 66 -4.57 5.44 -6.99
N GLN A 67 -5.39 5.97 -6.08
CA GLN A 67 -5.14 5.90 -4.64
C GLN A 67 -5.12 4.46 -4.13
N ARG A 68 -6.06 3.63 -4.56
CA ARG A 68 -6.12 2.21 -4.22
C ARG A 68 -4.87 1.48 -4.67
N VAL A 69 -4.48 1.67 -5.92
CA VAL A 69 -3.29 1.03 -6.51
C VAL A 69 -2.01 1.52 -5.85
N GLY A 70 -1.87 2.83 -5.61
CA GLY A 70 -0.73 3.40 -4.88
C GLY A 70 -0.59 2.79 -3.48
N THR A 71 -1.70 2.65 -2.76
CA THR A 71 -1.74 1.98 -1.45
C THR A 71 -1.31 0.52 -1.54
N GLU A 72 -1.80 -0.20 -2.54
CA GLU A 72 -1.51 -1.62 -2.73
C GLU A 72 -0.05 -1.87 -3.12
N LEU A 73 0.52 -1.01 -3.95
CA LEU A 73 1.96 -1.03 -4.28
C LEU A 73 2.81 -0.87 -3.02
N VAL A 74 2.53 0.14 -2.18
CA VAL A 74 3.25 0.34 -0.91
C VAL A 74 3.12 -0.89 -0.02
N LEU A 75 1.94 -1.47 0.11
CA LEU A 75 1.66 -2.63 0.95
C LEU A 75 2.44 -3.86 0.49
N LEU A 76 2.30 -4.23 -0.79
CA LEU A 76 2.91 -5.44 -1.34
C LEU A 76 4.45 -5.36 -1.32
N GLN A 77 5.00 -4.20 -1.65
CA GLN A 77 6.44 -3.96 -1.58
C GLN A 77 6.95 -4.02 -0.14
N ASN A 78 6.21 -3.44 0.81
CA ASN A 78 6.53 -3.52 2.23
C ASN A 78 6.64 -4.98 2.67
N ASP A 79 5.65 -5.80 2.33
CA ASP A 79 5.59 -7.20 2.72
C ASP A 79 6.70 -8.04 2.10
N LEU A 80 7.06 -7.80 0.83
CA LEU A 80 8.18 -8.47 0.19
C LEU A 80 9.51 -8.20 0.91
N ILE A 81 9.76 -6.94 1.24
CA ILE A 81 11.05 -6.53 1.82
C ILE A 81 11.12 -6.92 3.30
N SER A 82 10.02 -6.82 4.04
CA SER A 82 9.98 -7.10 5.49
C SER A 82 9.81 -8.57 5.85
N TYR A 83 9.44 -9.43 4.90
CA TYR A 83 9.07 -10.83 5.14
C TYR A 83 10.04 -11.59 6.05
N ARG A 84 11.35 -11.52 5.75
CA ARG A 84 12.35 -12.25 6.53
C ARG A 84 12.39 -11.80 7.99
N LYS A 85 12.35 -10.47 8.21
CA LYS A 85 12.36 -9.87 9.55
C LYS A 85 11.09 -10.21 10.30
N GLU A 86 9.94 -10.01 9.67
CA GLU A 86 8.62 -10.25 10.28
C GLU A 86 8.41 -11.72 10.61
N LYS A 87 8.84 -12.63 9.73
CA LYS A 87 8.81 -14.06 10.00
C LYS A 87 9.67 -14.45 11.22
N ALA A 88 10.86 -13.88 11.36
CA ALA A 88 11.74 -14.12 12.49
C ALA A 88 11.14 -13.60 13.81
N LEU A 89 10.35 -12.54 13.77
CA LEU A 89 9.62 -11.97 14.91
C LEU A 89 8.29 -12.67 15.21
N GLY A 90 7.88 -13.64 14.38
CA GLY A 90 6.60 -14.34 14.53
C GLY A 90 5.40 -13.51 14.11
N GLU A 91 5.59 -12.45 13.36
CA GLU A 91 4.50 -11.61 12.85
C GLU A 91 3.72 -12.33 11.75
N SER A 92 2.40 -12.35 11.87
CA SER A 92 1.50 -13.15 11.01
C SER A 92 0.78 -12.35 9.92
N HIS A 93 0.99 -11.01 9.86
CA HIS A 93 0.22 -10.14 8.97
C HIS A 93 0.82 -9.97 7.57
N ASN A 94 2.05 -10.45 7.36
CA ASN A 94 2.70 -10.38 6.06
C ASN A 94 1.95 -11.27 5.06
N ILE A 95 1.63 -10.75 3.90
CA ILE A 95 0.83 -11.44 2.89
C ILE A 95 1.46 -12.76 2.45
N ILE A 96 2.80 -12.86 2.45
CA ILE A 96 3.51 -14.09 2.11
C ILE A 96 3.27 -15.15 3.20
N SER A 97 3.30 -14.75 4.49
CA SER A 97 2.98 -15.64 5.61
C SER A 97 1.54 -16.14 5.53
N ILE A 98 0.60 -15.31 5.12
CA ILE A 98 -0.80 -15.68 4.99
C ILE A 98 -1.01 -16.67 3.83
N TYR A 99 -0.36 -16.47 2.68
CA TYR A 99 -0.37 -17.46 1.61
C TYR A 99 0.19 -18.82 2.07
N GLN A 100 1.26 -18.81 2.88
CA GLN A 100 1.79 -20.05 3.45
C GLN A 100 0.80 -20.74 4.41
N GLN A 101 0.04 -19.98 5.19
CA GLN A 101 -1.02 -20.51 6.04
C GLN A 101 -2.19 -21.11 5.24
N GLU A 102 -2.45 -20.59 4.05
CA GLU A 102 -3.41 -21.16 3.09
C GLU A 102 -2.87 -22.40 2.34
N GLY A 103 -1.64 -22.84 2.66
CA GLY A 103 -1.04 -24.07 2.11
C GLY A 103 -0.12 -23.88 0.91
N TYR A 104 0.16 -22.64 0.50
CA TYR A 104 1.11 -22.37 -0.59
C TYR A 104 2.55 -22.49 -0.11
N THR A 105 3.42 -23.00 -0.97
CA THR A 105 4.86 -22.94 -0.75
C THR A 105 5.33 -21.48 -0.74
N ILE A 106 6.51 -21.25 -0.16
CA ILE A 106 7.09 -19.90 -0.12
C ILE A 106 7.27 -19.32 -1.54
N GLN A 107 7.70 -20.14 -2.49
CA GLN A 107 7.89 -19.70 -3.88
C GLN A 107 6.55 -19.35 -4.55
N GLU A 108 5.51 -20.13 -4.33
CA GLU A 108 4.18 -19.82 -4.84
C GLU A 108 3.62 -18.54 -4.23
N ALA A 109 3.85 -18.30 -2.92
CA ALA A 109 3.47 -17.07 -2.25
C ALA A 109 4.14 -15.85 -2.87
N PHE A 110 5.46 -15.90 -3.11
CA PHE A 110 6.18 -14.84 -3.82
C PHE A 110 5.66 -14.62 -5.24
N ASN A 111 5.42 -15.68 -6.00
CA ASN A 111 4.87 -15.60 -7.37
C ASN A 111 3.47 -14.97 -7.38
N LYS A 112 2.65 -15.21 -6.35
CA LYS A 112 1.33 -14.58 -6.22
C LYS A 112 1.45 -13.08 -5.96
N VAL A 113 2.37 -12.66 -5.10
CA VAL A 113 2.61 -11.23 -4.83
C VAL A 113 3.16 -10.53 -6.07
N GLU A 114 4.07 -11.15 -6.82
CA GLU A 114 4.59 -10.64 -8.10
C GLU A 114 3.46 -10.41 -9.12
N ARG A 115 2.54 -11.36 -9.26
CA ARG A 115 1.35 -11.20 -10.13
C ARG A 115 0.46 -10.06 -9.66
N SER A 116 0.28 -9.90 -8.36
CA SER A 116 -0.49 -8.78 -7.79
C SER A 116 0.18 -7.45 -8.11
N LEU A 117 1.51 -7.33 -7.98
CA LEU A 117 2.26 -6.14 -8.36
C LEU A 117 2.11 -5.84 -9.87
N SER A 118 2.23 -6.86 -10.73
CA SER A 118 2.03 -6.70 -12.18
C SER A 118 0.61 -6.20 -12.50
N THR A 119 -0.39 -6.68 -11.76
CA THR A 119 -1.77 -6.19 -11.86
C THR A 119 -1.88 -4.73 -11.42
N CYS A 120 -1.25 -4.34 -10.31
CA CYS A 120 -1.21 -2.96 -9.84
C CYS A 120 -0.60 -2.01 -10.90
N TYR A 121 0.50 -2.40 -11.52
CA TYR A 121 1.11 -1.58 -12.58
C TYR A 121 0.16 -1.40 -13.77
N ARG A 122 -0.49 -2.44 -14.22
CA ARG A 122 -1.49 -2.36 -15.28
C ARG A 122 -2.63 -1.42 -14.89
N ASP A 123 -3.19 -1.61 -13.70
CA ASP A 123 -4.34 -0.85 -13.19
C ASP A 123 -3.98 0.62 -12.96
N TRP A 124 -2.73 0.92 -12.58
CA TRP A 124 -2.20 2.28 -12.50
C TRP A 124 -2.30 3.02 -13.85
N TYR A 125 -1.78 2.42 -14.91
CA TYR A 125 -1.83 3.04 -16.24
C TYR A 125 -3.24 3.10 -16.81
N LEU A 126 -4.11 2.14 -16.49
CA LEU A 126 -5.53 2.22 -16.83
C LEU A 126 -6.22 3.37 -16.09
N GLY A 127 -5.92 3.57 -14.81
CA GLY A 127 -6.43 4.72 -14.04
C GLY A 127 -5.99 6.05 -14.66
N LEU A 128 -4.72 6.17 -15.02
CA LEU A 128 -4.19 7.38 -15.70
C LEU A 128 -4.89 7.63 -17.05
N ALA A 129 -5.07 6.59 -17.86
CA ALA A 129 -5.71 6.70 -19.17
C ALA A 129 -7.21 7.08 -19.10
N GLN A 130 -7.84 6.88 -17.96
CA GLN A 130 -9.26 7.15 -17.74
C GLN A 130 -9.51 8.46 -16.97
N LEU A 131 -8.47 9.26 -16.71
CA LEU A 131 -8.63 10.55 -16.05
C LEU A 131 -9.44 11.49 -16.96
N PRO A 132 -10.54 12.08 -16.46
CA PRO A 132 -11.21 13.15 -17.15
C PRO A 132 -10.40 14.44 -17.04
N SER A 133 -10.78 15.48 -17.79
CA SER A 133 -10.27 16.84 -17.59
C SER A 133 -11.24 17.64 -16.74
N TRP A 134 -10.70 18.38 -15.78
CA TRP A 134 -11.41 19.36 -14.94
C TRP A 134 -10.99 20.80 -15.26
N GLY A 135 -10.23 20.98 -16.34
CA GLY A 135 -9.64 22.25 -16.75
C GLY A 135 -8.17 22.37 -16.33
N GLU A 136 -7.42 23.19 -17.08
CA GLU A 136 -5.94 23.25 -17.01
C GLU A 136 -5.40 23.47 -15.59
N GLU A 137 -6.05 24.34 -14.79
CA GLU A 137 -5.61 24.64 -13.44
C GLU A 137 -5.76 23.42 -12.50
N ILE A 138 -6.91 22.74 -12.53
CA ILE A 138 -7.16 21.55 -11.71
C ILE A 138 -6.35 20.37 -12.20
N ASP A 139 -6.28 20.15 -13.50
CA ASP A 139 -5.53 19.05 -14.12
C ASP A 139 -4.04 19.11 -13.74
N SER A 140 -3.46 20.33 -13.69
CA SER A 140 -2.08 20.52 -13.23
C SER A 140 -1.89 20.11 -11.76
N GLN A 141 -2.83 20.44 -10.89
CA GLN A 141 -2.77 20.06 -9.49
C GLN A 141 -2.99 18.56 -9.29
N VAL A 142 -3.91 17.96 -10.04
CA VAL A 142 -4.16 16.51 -10.05
C VAL A 142 -2.90 15.76 -10.49
N GLN A 143 -2.18 16.25 -11.50
CA GLN A 143 -0.93 15.64 -11.93
C GLN A 143 0.12 15.67 -10.81
N LEU A 144 0.30 16.80 -10.12
CA LEU A 144 1.21 16.91 -8.98
C LEU A 144 0.82 15.96 -7.84
N TYR A 145 -0.47 15.81 -7.58
CA TYR A 145 -0.98 14.85 -6.60
C TYR A 145 -0.62 13.41 -6.99
N ILE A 146 -0.87 13.01 -8.23
CA ILE A 146 -0.58 11.67 -8.76
C ILE A 146 0.92 11.38 -8.71
N ASP A 147 1.76 12.34 -9.10
CA ASP A 147 3.22 12.24 -8.98
C ASP A 147 3.65 12.03 -7.52
N GLY A 148 3.00 12.71 -6.58
CA GLY A 148 3.21 12.52 -5.15
C GLY A 148 2.86 11.11 -4.69
N VAL A 149 1.72 10.55 -5.12
CA VAL A 149 1.30 9.17 -4.83
C VAL A 149 2.31 8.16 -5.39
N GLN A 150 2.76 8.37 -6.64
CA GLN A 150 3.79 7.54 -7.26
C GLN A 150 5.11 7.60 -6.50
N ASN A 151 5.55 8.79 -6.13
CA ASN A 151 6.78 9.00 -5.37
C ASN A 151 6.72 8.36 -3.98
N ALA A 152 5.56 8.35 -3.33
CA ALA A 152 5.37 7.67 -2.04
C ALA A 152 5.59 6.15 -2.19
N ALA A 153 5.08 5.53 -3.26
CA ALA A 153 5.31 4.11 -3.55
C ALA A 153 6.79 3.82 -3.85
N LEU A 154 7.45 4.66 -4.63
CA LEU A 154 8.88 4.52 -4.95
C LEU A 154 9.77 4.74 -3.72
N ALA A 155 9.47 5.74 -2.90
CA ALA A 155 10.22 6.05 -1.67
C ALA A 155 10.23 4.87 -0.69
N ASN A 156 9.15 4.10 -0.61
CA ASN A 156 9.08 2.91 0.24
C ASN A 156 10.15 1.87 -0.13
N ILE A 157 10.43 1.67 -1.42
CA ILE A 157 11.47 0.76 -1.91
C ILE A 157 12.86 1.32 -1.59
N HIS A 158 13.11 2.58 -1.93
CA HIS A 158 14.42 3.21 -1.76
C HIS A 158 14.84 3.32 -0.30
N TRP A 159 13.94 3.74 0.57
CA TRP A 159 14.21 3.89 1.99
C TRP A 159 14.66 2.57 2.63
N ARG A 160 13.99 1.48 2.32
CA ARG A 160 14.34 0.16 2.87
C ARG A 160 15.64 -0.39 2.33
N SER A 161 15.94 -0.17 1.05
CA SER A 161 17.22 -0.56 0.45
C SER A 161 18.41 0.10 1.16
N VAL A 162 18.30 1.39 1.49
CA VAL A 162 19.33 2.15 2.20
C VAL A 162 19.51 1.65 3.65
N ILE A 163 18.43 1.33 4.35
CA ILE A 163 18.50 0.81 5.72
C ILE A 163 19.15 -0.58 5.73
N THR A 164 18.78 -1.47 4.82
CA THR A 164 19.32 -2.83 4.75
C THR A 164 20.83 -2.81 4.49
N LEU A 165 21.31 -1.93 3.62
CA LEU A 165 22.74 -1.76 3.37
C LEU A 165 23.52 -1.25 4.60
N ARG A 166 22.92 -0.34 5.38
CA ARG A 166 23.56 0.19 6.61
C ARG A 166 23.64 -0.82 7.74
N THR A 167 22.63 -1.69 7.89
CA THR A 167 22.63 -2.73 8.94
C THR A 167 23.52 -3.93 8.61
N SER A 168 23.87 -4.14 7.33
CA SER A 168 24.79 -5.21 6.87
C SER A 168 26.27 -4.81 6.98
N SER A 169 26.57 -3.54 7.26
CA SER A 169 27.94 -3.00 7.33
C SER A 169 28.49 -2.84 8.75
N HIS A 170 27.82 -3.38 9.76
CA HIS A 170 28.36 -3.49 11.11
C HIS A 170 28.58 -4.97 11.45
N PRO A 171 29.87 -5.37 11.71
CA PRO A 171 30.23 -6.72 12.13
C PRO A 171 29.75 -7.01 13.56
#